data_aa680bf336be598085697d7a5f952bc6
#
_entry.id   aa680bf336be598085697d7a5f952bc6
#
_cell.length_a   1.000
_cell.length_b   1.000
_cell.length_c   1.000
_cell.angle_alpha   90.00
_cell.angle_beta   90.00
_cell.angle_gamma   90.00
#
_symmetry.space_group_name_H-M   'P 1'
#
loop_
_entity.id
_entity.type
_entity.pdbx_description
1 polymer ?
#
loop_
_entity_poly.entity_id
_entity_poly.type
_entity_poly.pdbx_seq_one_letter_code
_entity_poly.pdbx_strand_id
1 'polypeptide(L)'
;MTPALSIVIPTFNRLEILPRVLAALESQTLDAAMFEVVVVDDGSSDGTAAFLAGHRPEFEFRTFSQANSGPAGARNRGIADARGELVVFLGDDTVPEPDFLSVHLGAHRDRPGRRIAVLGYTTWPRERRVTPFLHHINEYGLQFGYELIRDPEAVPFNFFYTSNISLPRAAFEENGYFDTTFPDAAWEDIELSYRLSRSGYGIVYEPRAVVRHHHDITFASFRRRQERSGRAAAIFYRKHPELGDFLGVASLARPDRPPFWMPAWAALCERWEIPGGRKAIDRVLTADYLRGLDLALAATPRGRVDPSGGQ
;
A
#
# COMPACT_ATOMS: atom_id res chain seq x y z
N MET A 1 22.07 -2.31 -21.26
CA MET A 1 22.24 -1.15 -20.33
C MET A 1 21.48 -1.48 -19.06
N THR A 2 21.91 -1.01 -17.91
CA THR A 2 21.12 -1.16 -16.68
C THR A 2 19.92 -0.22 -16.77
N PRO A 3 18.68 -0.67 -16.55
CA PRO A 3 17.51 0.20 -16.57
C PRO A 3 17.58 1.22 -15.43
N ALA A 4 16.98 2.39 -15.60
CA ALA A 4 16.85 3.38 -14.54
C ALA A 4 15.80 2.98 -13.52
N LEU A 5 14.71 2.34 -13.97
CA LEU A 5 13.58 1.93 -13.14
C LEU A 5 13.35 0.41 -13.22
N SER A 6 13.07 -0.22 -12.09
CA SER A 6 12.45 -1.55 -12.02
C SER A 6 11.05 -1.42 -11.44
N ILE A 7 10.04 -1.72 -12.25
CA ILE A 7 8.65 -1.74 -11.80
C ILE A 7 8.35 -3.11 -11.21
N VAL A 8 8.09 -3.16 -9.91
CA VAL A 8 7.78 -4.39 -9.16
C VAL A 8 6.28 -4.49 -8.96
N ILE A 9 5.68 -5.54 -9.53
CA ILE A 9 4.24 -5.82 -9.46
C ILE A 9 4.04 -7.20 -8.81
N PRO A 10 3.65 -7.26 -7.52
CA PRO A 10 3.15 -8.49 -6.93
C PRO A 10 1.75 -8.76 -7.46
N THR A 11 1.42 -10.01 -7.81
CA THR A 11 0.09 -10.36 -8.30
C THR A 11 -0.40 -11.69 -7.75
N PHE A 12 -1.71 -11.78 -7.49
CA PHE A 12 -2.38 -13.02 -7.06
C PHE A 12 -3.83 -13.03 -7.52
N ASN A 13 -4.17 -13.94 -8.46
CA ASN A 13 -5.53 -14.09 -9.02
C ASN A 13 -6.07 -12.76 -9.60
N ARG A 14 -5.36 -12.19 -10.59
CA ARG A 14 -5.66 -10.88 -11.22
C ARG A 14 -5.75 -10.93 -12.75
N LEU A 15 -6.04 -12.09 -13.33
CA LEU A 15 -6.13 -12.23 -14.79
C LEU A 15 -7.09 -11.21 -15.43
N GLU A 16 -8.14 -10.81 -14.73
CA GLU A 16 -9.13 -9.87 -15.24
C GLU A 16 -8.57 -8.45 -15.48
N ILE A 17 -7.65 -7.98 -14.62
CA ILE A 17 -7.18 -6.58 -14.64
C ILE A 17 -5.71 -6.43 -15.01
N LEU A 18 -4.86 -7.39 -14.67
CA LEU A 18 -3.41 -7.32 -14.93
C LEU A 18 -3.06 -7.05 -16.40
N PRO A 19 -3.76 -7.61 -17.42
CA PRO A 19 -3.52 -7.28 -18.82
C PRO A 19 -3.65 -5.78 -19.12
N ARG A 20 -4.59 -5.07 -18.48
CA ARG A 20 -4.77 -3.62 -18.64
C ARG A 20 -3.61 -2.83 -18.01
N VAL A 21 -3.09 -3.30 -16.87
CA VAL A 21 -1.93 -2.68 -16.21
C VAL A 21 -0.70 -2.81 -17.10
N LEU A 22 -0.44 -4.00 -17.66
CA LEU A 22 0.69 -4.23 -18.54
C LEU A 22 0.59 -3.46 -19.86
N ALA A 23 -0.60 -3.42 -20.49
CA ALA A 23 -0.84 -2.60 -21.67
C ALA A 23 -0.62 -1.09 -21.43
N ALA A 24 -0.95 -0.59 -20.23
CA ALA A 24 -0.67 0.79 -19.86
C ALA A 24 0.84 1.05 -19.65
N LEU A 25 1.60 0.05 -19.22
CA LEU A 25 3.06 0.13 -19.18
C LEU A 25 3.70 0.10 -20.57
N GLU A 26 3.11 -0.60 -21.55
CA GLU A 26 3.53 -0.55 -22.94
C GLU A 26 3.29 0.83 -23.59
N SER A 27 2.34 1.60 -23.06
CA SER A 27 1.96 2.93 -23.53
C SER A 27 2.66 4.07 -22.80
N GLN A 28 3.71 3.79 -22.01
CA GLN A 28 4.44 4.85 -21.30
C GLN A 28 5.25 5.74 -22.25
N THR A 29 5.35 7.03 -21.91
CA THR A 29 6.14 8.01 -22.66
C THR A 29 7.65 7.88 -22.41
N LEU A 30 8.05 7.16 -21.36
CA LEU A 30 9.45 6.84 -21.09
C LEU A 30 9.92 5.75 -22.05
N ASP A 31 11.13 5.92 -22.61
CA ASP A 31 11.75 4.94 -23.49
C ASP A 31 11.79 3.54 -22.82
N ALA A 32 11.35 2.51 -23.56
CA ALA A 32 11.29 1.14 -23.08
C ALA A 32 12.66 0.58 -22.61
N ALA A 33 13.77 1.10 -23.13
CA ALA A 33 15.13 0.76 -22.71
C ALA A 33 15.49 1.32 -21.31
N MET A 34 14.72 2.27 -20.80
CA MET A 34 14.97 2.93 -19.52
C MET A 34 14.35 2.21 -18.32
N PHE A 35 13.49 1.21 -18.55
CA PHE A 35 12.84 0.51 -17.45
C PHE A 35 12.68 -0.99 -17.74
N GLU A 36 12.53 -1.76 -16.68
CA GLU A 36 12.11 -3.15 -16.71
C GLU A 36 10.86 -3.34 -15.86
N VAL A 37 10.10 -4.39 -16.15
CA VAL A 37 8.95 -4.80 -15.34
C VAL A 37 9.19 -6.20 -14.78
N VAL A 38 9.09 -6.32 -13.47
CA VAL A 38 9.26 -7.55 -12.70
C VAL A 38 7.91 -7.91 -12.08
N VAL A 39 7.23 -8.89 -12.64
CA VAL A 39 5.97 -9.40 -12.10
C VAL A 39 6.23 -10.65 -11.27
N VAL A 40 5.74 -10.66 -10.03
CA VAL A 40 5.82 -11.82 -9.14
C VAL A 40 4.42 -12.38 -8.93
N ASP A 41 4.15 -13.53 -9.52
CA ASP A 41 2.93 -14.30 -9.33
C ASP A 41 3.02 -15.11 -8.03
N ASP A 42 2.24 -14.73 -7.05
CA ASP A 42 2.24 -15.31 -5.70
C ASP A 42 1.31 -16.53 -5.60
N GLY A 43 1.37 -17.42 -6.61
CA GLY A 43 0.65 -18.69 -6.60
C GLY A 43 -0.78 -18.59 -7.13
N SER A 44 -1.02 -17.82 -8.18
CA SER A 44 -2.34 -17.69 -8.82
C SER A 44 -2.87 -19.01 -9.39
N SER A 45 -4.20 -19.17 -9.35
CA SER A 45 -4.93 -20.31 -9.87
C SER A 45 -5.96 -19.97 -10.96
N ASP A 46 -6.07 -18.69 -11.33
CA ASP A 46 -7.08 -18.18 -12.28
C ASP A 46 -6.58 -18.07 -13.74
N GLY A 47 -5.37 -18.56 -14.03
CA GLY A 47 -4.75 -18.44 -15.36
C GLY A 47 -3.76 -17.27 -15.48
N THR A 48 -3.55 -16.46 -14.46
CA THR A 48 -2.57 -15.35 -14.44
C THR A 48 -1.17 -15.83 -14.84
N ALA A 49 -0.69 -16.96 -14.31
CA ALA A 49 0.63 -17.51 -14.64
C ALA A 49 0.77 -17.84 -16.13
N ALA A 50 -0.27 -18.45 -16.74
CA ALA A 50 -0.27 -18.79 -18.16
C ALA A 50 -0.27 -17.53 -19.05
N PHE A 51 -1.03 -16.51 -18.68
CA PHE A 51 -1.02 -15.21 -19.34
C PHE A 51 0.38 -14.59 -19.30
N LEU A 52 1.00 -14.51 -18.13
CA LEU A 52 2.34 -13.94 -17.96
C LEU A 52 3.40 -14.70 -18.77
N ALA A 53 3.33 -16.02 -18.81
CA ALA A 53 4.24 -16.84 -19.61
C ALA A 53 4.15 -16.57 -21.12
N GLY A 54 2.99 -16.13 -21.63
CA GLY A 54 2.74 -15.76 -23.02
C GLY A 54 2.98 -14.29 -23.37
N HIS A 55 3.10 -13.40 -22.39
CA HIS A 55 3.20 -11.95 -22.61
C HIS A 55 4.59 -11.55 -23.12
N ARG A 56 4.66 -10.72 -24.17
CA ARG A 56 5.91 -10.33 -24.85
C ARG A 56 5.90 -8.83 -25.21
N PRO A 57 6.08 -7.95 -24.21
CA PRO A 57 6.14 -6.50 -24.45
C PRO A 57 7.49 -6.07 -25.06
N GLU A 58 7.60 -4.82 -25.49
CA GLU A 58 8.85 -4.24 -26.02
C GLU A 58 9.87 -3.90 -24.93
N PHE A 59 9.44 -3.66 -23.68
CA PHE A 59 10.35 -3.42 -22.55
C PHE A 59 10.91 -4.72 -21.97
N GLU A 60 11.98 -4.64 -21.19
CA GLU A 60 12.50 -5.82 -20.47
C GLU A 60 11.49 -6.34 -19.45
N PHE A 61 10.98 -7.54 -19.67
CA PHE A 61 9.91 -8.16 -18.90
C PHE A 61 10.35 -9.47 -18.28
N ARG A 62 10.24 -9.55 -16.96
CA ARG A 62 10.59 -10.75 -16.19
C ARG A 62 9.46 -11.15 -15.27
N THR A 63 9.19 -12.45 -15.23
CA THR A 63 8.14 -13.03 -14.39
C THR A 63 8.70 -14.11 -13.49
N PHE A 64 8.22 -14.13 -12.26
CA PHE A 64 8.55 -15.16 -11.28
C PHE A 64 7.27 -15.69 -10.68
N SER A 65 7.19 -17.02 -10.49
CA SER A 65 6.09 -17.66 -9.75
C SER A 65 6.64 -18.26 -8.46
N GLN A 66 5.86 -18.17 -7.40
CA GLN A 66 6.20 -18.74 -6.09
C GLN A 66 4.95 -19.30 -5.40
N ALA A 67 5.14 -20.11 -4.37
CA ALA A 67 4.04 -20.46 -3.46
C ALA A 67 3.58 -19.19 -2.72
N ASN A 68 2.27 -19.05 -2.51
CA ASN A 68 1.71 -17.85 -1.88
C ASN A 68 2.41 -17.55 -0.54
N SER A 69 3.05 -16.41 -0.48
CA SER A 69 3.80 -15.90 0.69
C SER A 69 3.31 -14.52 1.12
N GLY A 70 2.23 -14.05 0.51
CA GLY A 70 1.64 -12.74 0.76
C GLY A 70 2.35 -11.60 0.02
N PRO A 71 1.76 -10.40 0.05
CA PRO A 71 2.24 -9.26 -0.73
C PRO A 71 3.65 -8.81 -0.35
N ALA A 72 4.03 -8.91 0.92
CA ALA A 72 5.39 -8.63 1.40
C ALA A 72 6.42 -9.58 0.78
N GLY A 73 6.15 -10.89 0.79
CA GLY A 73 7.03 -11.90 0.21
C GLY A 73 7.18 -11.72 -1.30
N ALA A 74 6.09 -11.46 -2.02
CA ALA A 74 6.13 -11.22 -3.45
C ALA A 74 6.91 -9.94 -3.81
N ARG A 75 6.72 -8.83 -3.08
CA ARG A 75 7.53 -7.62 -3.27
C ARG A 75 9.01 -7.86 -3.00
N ASN A 76 9.33 -8.57 -1.92
CA ASN A 76 10.73 -8.91 -1.58
C ASN A 76 11.41 -9.67 -2.71
N ARG A 77 10.72 -10.64 -3.30
CA ARG A 77 11.22 -11.36 -4.47
C ARG A 77 11.46 -10.41 -5.65
N GLY A 78 10.50 -9.52 -5.94
CA GLY A 78 10.63 -8.54 -7.02
C GLY A 78 11.80 -7.58 -6.81
N ILE A 79 12.03 -7.10 -5.57
CA ILE A 79 13.17 -6.23 -5.23
C ILE A 79 14.49 -6.96 -5.41
N ALA A 80 14.59 -8.21 -4.95
CA ALA A 80 15.82 -9.01 -5.06
C ALA A 80 16.24 -9.25 -6.53
N ASP A 81 15.27 -9.32 -7.42
CA ASP A 81 15.48 -9.50 -8.87
C ASP A 81 15.55 -8.17 -9.65
N ALA A 82 15.25 -7.02 -9.01
CA ALA A 82 15.31 -5.69 -9.63
C ALA A 82 16.74 -5.27 -9.97
N ARG A 83 16.94 -4.72 -11.17
CA ARG A 83 18.24 -4.25 -11.69
C ARG A 83 18.36 -2.73 -11.76
N GLY A 84 17.22 -2.03 -11.78
CA GLY A 84 17.15 -0.57 -11.83
C GLY A 84 17.74 0.09 -10.59
N GLU A 85 18.21 1.32 -10.74
CA GLU A 85 18.66 2.15 -9.61
C GLU A 85 17.48 2.51 -8.70
N LEU A 86 16.30 2.70 -9.28
CA LEU A 86 15.05 2.98 -8.60
C LEU A 86 14.11 1.78 -8.71
N VAL A 87 13.43 1.45 -7.63
CA VAL A 87 12.30 0.51 -7.61
C VAL A 87 11.01 1.31 -7.57
N VAL A 88 10.08 1.01 -8.47
CA VAL A 88 8.72 1.53 -8.49
C VAL A 88 7.78 0.41 -8.10
N PHE A 89 7.04 0.54 -7.01
CA PHE A 89 5.95 -0.35 -6.68
C PHE A 89 4.68 0.08 -7.39
N LEU A 90 4.04 -0.86 -8.03
CA LEU A 90 2.77 -0.69 -8.72
C LEU A 90 1.82 -1.83 -8.31
N GLY A 91 0.58 -1.51 -7.99
CA GLY A 91 -0.44 -2.52 -7.74
C GLY A 91 -0.84 -3.24 -9.03
N ASP A 92 -1.18 -4.52 -8.94
CA ASP A 92 -1.66 -5.33 -10.08
C ASP A 92 -3.07 -4.96 -10.57
N ASP A 93 -3.73 -4.04 -9.87
CA ASP A 93 -5.03 -3.45 -10.19
C ASP A 93 -4.97 -1.91 -10.34
N THR A 94 -3.76 -1.35 -10.45
CA THR A 94 -3.55 0.09 -10.67
C THR A 94 -3.01 0.35 -12.07
N VAL A 95 -3.83 0.95 -12.92
CA VAL A 95 -3.50 1.28 -14.32
C VAL A 95 -2.81 2.64 -14.38
N PRO A 96 -1.52 2.73 -14.77
CA PRO A 96 -0.78 3.98 -14.82
C PRO A 96 -1.20 4.87 -15.99
N GLU A 97 -1.16 6.20 -15.80
CA GLU A 97 -1.28 7.18 -16.88
C GLU A 97 0.01 7.19 -17.73
N PRO A 98 -0.01 7.67 -18.99
CA PRO A 98 1.11 7.52 -19.93
C PRO A 98 2.44 8.16 -19.48
N ASP A 99 2.42 9.18 -18.65
CA ASP A 99 3.61 9.89 -18.15
C ASP A 99 4.07 9.42 -16.76
N PHE A 100 3.44 8.40 -16.20
CA PHE A 100 3.67 7.89 -14.86
C PHE A 100 5.16 7.61 -14.57
N LEU A 101 5.84 6.83 -15.43
CA LEU A 101 7.24 6.47 -15.23
C LEU A 101 8.19 7.67 -15.41
N SER A 102 7.92 8.52 -16.41
CA SER A 102 8.73 9.73 -16.64
C SER A 102 8.63 10.71 -15.49
N VAL A 103 7.45 10.84 -14.88
CA VAL A 103 7.23 11.70 -13.70
C VAL A 103 7.97 11.16 -12.48
N HIS A 104 7.89 9.86 -12.18
CA HIS A 104 8.67 9.26 -11.08
C HIS A 104 10.17 9.47 -11.27
N LEU A 105 10.70 9.17 -12.46
CA LEU A 105 12.11 9.34 -12.77
C LEU A 105 12.56 10.81 -12.65
N GLY A 106 11.73 11.73 -13.18
CA GLY A 106 11.98 13.18 -13.10
C GLY A 106 12.03 13.66 -11.66
N ALA A 107 11.09 13.25 -10.81
CA ALA A 107 11.02 13.65 -9.41
C ALA A 107 12.28 13.26 -8.61
N HIS A 108 12.89 12.11 -8.90
CA HIS A 108 14.18 11.71 -8.31
C HIS A 108 15.35 12.53 -8.89
N ARG A 109 15.37 12.75 -10.21
CA ARG A 109 16.42 13.53 -10.88
C ARG A 109 16.46 15.00 -10.44
N ASP A 110 15.29 15.57 -10.15
CA ASP A 110 15.17 16.96 -9.67
C ASP A 110 15.67 17.12 -8.21
N ARG A 111 15.91 16.00 -7.51
CA ARG A 111 16.35 15.99 -6.10
C ARG A 111 17.59 15.11 -5.91
N PRO A 112 18.70 15.41 -6.62
CA PRO A 112 19.90 14.57 -6.61
C PRO A 112 20.48 14.45 -5.19
N GLY A 113 20.87 13.24 -4.80
CA GLY A 113 21.48 12.96 -3.49
C GLY A 113 20.52 12.96 -2.31
N ARG A 114 19.24 13.27 -2.49
CA ARG A 114 18.23 13.14 -1.42
C ARG A 114 17.83 11.67 -1.22
N ARG A 115 17.71 11.28 0.03
CA ARG A 115 17.19 9.96 0.44
C ARG A 115 15.66 10.06 0.51
N ILE A 116 15.00 9.81 -0.61
CA ILE A 116 13.55 10.00 -0.71
C ILE A 116 12.85 8.79 -1.36
N ALA A 117 11.61 8.59 -0.93
CA ALA A 117 10.59 7.91 -1.72
C ALA A 117 9.70 8.95 -2.39
N VAL A 118 9.28 8.70 -3.63
CA VAL A 118 8.34 9.55 -4.38
C VAL A 118 6.99 8.85 -4.41
N LEU A 119 6.03 9.42 -3.69
CA LEU A 119 4.64 8.99 -3.66
C LEU A 119 3.88 9.63 -4.82
N GLY A 120 3.24 8.84 -5.66
CA GLY A 120 2.30 9.33 -6.68
C GLY A 120 0.85 9.34 -6.19
N TYR A 121 -0.05 9.80 -7.06
CA TYR A 121 -1.48 9.88 -6.79
C TYR A 121 -2.22 8.66 -7.31
N THR A 122 -2.86 7.92 -6.43
CA THR A 122 -3.75 6.81 -6.75
C THR A 122 -5.19 7.27 -6.67
N THR A 123 -5.93 7.13 -7.76
CA THR A 123 -7.32 7.58 -7.84
C THR A 123 -8.20 6.55 -8.57
N TRP A 124 -9.47 6.83 -8.73
CA TRP A 124 -10.45 5.93 -9.35
C TRP A 124 -10.40 5.98 -10.88
N PRO A 125 -10.83 4.91 -11.58
CA PRO A 125 -11.01 4.91 -13.02
C PRO A 125 -11.93 6.04 -13.48
N ARG A 126 -11.65 6.62 -14.66
CA ARG A 126 -12.41 7.76 -15.19
C ARG A 126 -13.88 7.41 -15.46
N GLU A 127 -14.13 6.16 -15.84
CA GLU A 127 -15.45 5.61 -16.11
C GLU A 127 -16.26 5.28 -14.84
N ARG A 128 -15.59 5.25 -13.68
CA ARG A 128 -16.24 4.91 -12.41
C ARG A 128 -16.97 6.10 -11.82
N ARG A 129 -18.22 5.90 -11.43
CA ARG A 129 -18.89 6.86 -10.55
C ARG A 129 -18.27 6.84 -9.17
N VAL A 130 -17.56 7.90 -8.80
CA VAL A 130 -17.00 8.07 -7.47
C VAL A 130 -18.09 8.48 -6.50
N THR A 131 -18.42 7.62 -5.55
CA THR A 131 -19.40 7.91 -4.51
C THR A 131 -18.77 8.77 -3.40
N PRO A 132 -19.57 9.45 -2.55
CA PRO A 132 -19.04 10.21 -1.41
C PRO A 132 -18.15 9.37 -0.49
N PHE A 133 -18.48 8.08 -0.31
CA PHE A 133 -17.66 7.14 0.46
C PHE A 133 -16.32 6.89 -0.22
N LEU A 134 -16.29 6.57 -1.52
CA LEU A 134 -15.05 6.32 -2.25
C LEU A 134 -14.13 7.55 -2.26
N HIS A 135 -14.71 8.73 -2.44
CA HIS A 135 -13.97 9.99 -2.34
C HIS A 135 -13.40 10.18 -0.93
N HIS A 136 -14.22 9.94 0.10
CA HIS A 136 -13.79 10.11 1.49
C HIS A 136 -12.62 9.22 1.87
N ILE A 137 -12.67 7.92 1.59
CA ILE A 137 -11.58 7.00 1.93
C ILE A 137 -10.31 7.25 1.12
N ASN A 138 -10.42 7.80 -0.09
CA ASN A 138 -9.27 8.11 -0.94
C ASN A 138 -8.57 9.38 -0.50
N GLU A 139 -9.34 10.46 -0.22
CA GLU A 139 -8.78 11.78 -0.04
C GLU A 139 -8.52 12.13 1.44
N TYR A 140 -9.35 11.62 2.36
CA TYR A 140 -9.32 12.05 3.77
C TYR A 140 -8.87 10.96 4.76
N GLY A 141 -8.33 9.86 4.28
CA GLY A 141 -7.76 8.81 5.11
C GLY A 141 -8.50 7.48 5.04
N LEU A 142 -8.04 6.53 5.85
CA LEU A 142 -8.47 5.14 5.95
C LEU A 142 -8.02 4.22 4.82
N GLN A 143 -7.90 4.67 3.57
CA GLN A 143 -7.22 3.97 2.48
C GLN A 143 -5.96 4.72 2.06
N PHE A 144 -6.13 5.98 1.68
CA PHE A 144 -5.08 6.93 1.37
C PHE A 144 -5.30 8.19 2.22
N GLY A 145 -5.03 9.38 1.74
CA GLY A 145 -5.25 10.60 2.52
C GLY A 145 -4.58 11.80 1.85
N TYR A 146 -4.68 11.87 0.54
CA TYR A 146 -3.95 12.85 -0.25
C TYR A 146 -4.27 14.30 0.13
N GLU A 147 -5.53 14.61 0.47
CA GLU A 147 -5.94 15.93 0.95
C GLU A 147 -5.40 16.29 2.36
N LEU A 148 -4.81 15.33 3.06
CA LEU A 148 -4.17 15.55 4.36
C LEU A 148 -2.69 15.90 4.23
N ILE A 149 -2.11 15.79 3.03
CA ILE A 149 -0.71 16.16 2.75
C ILE A 149 -0.60 17.68 2.75
N ARG A 150 0.05 18.22 3.77
CA ARG A 150 0.22 19.67 3.95
C ARG A 150 1.44 20.22 3.23
N ASP A 151 2.52 19.44 3.23
CA ASP A 151 3.78 19.78 2.57
C ASP A 151 4.17 18.60 1.66
N PRO A 152 4.12 18.77 0.33
CA PRO A 152 4.51 17.72 -0.61
C PRO A 152 5.99 17.37 -0.57
N GLU A 153 6.85 18.21 0.01
CA GLU A 153 8.28 17.92 0.18
C GLU A 153 8.63 17.21 1.51
N ALA A 154 7.68 17.13 2.44
CA ALA A 154 7.87 16.54 3.77
C ALA A 154 6.64 15.74 4.21
N VAL A 155 6.32 14.69 3.46
CA VAL A 155 5.16 13.84 3.72
C VAL A 155 5.47 12.86 4.88
N PRO A 156 4.56 12.67 5.85
CA PRO A 156 4.75 11.73 6.94
C PRO A 156 4.93 10.27 6.47
N PHE A 157 5.67 9.45 7.24
CA PHE A 157 6.00 8.07 6.88
C PHE A 157 4.78 7.18 6.63
N ASN A 158 3.63 7.47 7.23
CA ASN A 158 2.40 6.70 7.07
C ASN A 158 1.68 6.90 5.72
N PHE A 159 2.25 7.68 4.82
CA PHE A 159 1.78 7.85 3.43
C PHE A 159 2.56 6.99 2.42
N PHE A 160 3.22 5.95 2.85
CA PHE A 160 3.97 5.05 1.98
C PHE A 160 3.02 3.98 1.40
N TYR A 161 2.49 4.24 0.20
CA TYR A 161 1.50 3.36 -0.45
C TYR A 161 2.12 2.59 -1.61
N THR A 162 2.33 1.28 -1.44
CA THR A 162 2.96 0.41 -2.46
C THR A 162 2.11 0.18 -3.71
N SER A 163 0.97 0.82 -3.80
CA SER A 163 0.19 0.92 -5.05
C SER A 163 0.78 1.92 -6.05
N ASN A 164 1.59 2.89 -5.59
CA ASN A 164 2.17 3.97 -6.40
C ASN A 164 3.28 4.71 -5.65
N ILE A 165 4.45 4.12 -5.55
CA ILE A 165 5.59 4.76 -4.89
C ILE A 165 6.91 4.27 -5.49
N SER A 166 7.91 5.14 -5.55
CA SER A 166 9.27 4.78 -5.98
C SER A 166 10.33 5.21 -4.99
N LEU A 167 11.42 4.46 -4.90
CA LEU A 167 12.56 4.80 -4.04
C LEU A 167 13.85 4.14 -4.58
N PRO A 168 15.04 4.63 -4.17
CA PRO A 168 16.31 4.00 -4.54
C PRO A 168 16.36 2.53 -4.07
N ARG A 169 16.82 1.62 -4.94
CA ARG A 169 17.01 0.21 -4.60
C ARG A 169 17.96 0.02 -3.39
N ALA A 170 18.97 0.87 -3.28
CA ALA A 170 19.88 0.90 -2.14
C ALA A 170 19.18 1.07 -0.78
N ALA A 171 17.98 1.67 -0.74
CA ALA A 171 17.21 1.81 0.48
C ALA A 171 16.89 0.45 1.15
N PHE A 172 16.69 -0.60 0.35
CA PHE A 172 16.43 -1.94 0.86
C PHE A 172 17.69 -2.64 1.36
N GLU A 173 18.82 -2.40 0.73
CA GLU A 173 20.11 -2.92 1.15
C GLU A 173 20.52 -2.36 2.52
N GLU A 174 20.20 -1.10 2.77
CA GLU A 174 20.51 -0.39 4.01
C GLU A 174 19.52 -0.68 5.15
N ASN A 175 18.25 -0.87 4.85
CA ASN A 175 17.18 -0.90 5.86
C ASN A 175 16.45 -2.25 5.92
N GLY A 176 16.82 -3.21 5.06
CA GLY A 176 16.11 -4.47 4.92
C GLY A 176 14.82 -4.35 4.08
N TYR A 177 14.23 -5.48 3.84
CA TYR A 177 13.06 -5.68 3.00
C TYR A 177 11.74 -5.54 3.77
N PHE A 178 10.60 -5.77 3.09
CA PHE A 178 9.30 -5.87 3.77
C PHE A 178 9.29 -7.03 4.76
N ASP A 179 8.63 -6.83 5.88
CA ASP A 179 8.47 -7.87 6.89
C ASP A 179 7.36 -8.85 6.49
N THR A 180 7.73 -10.09 6.24
CA THR A 180 6.80 -11.16 5.83
C THR A 180 5.95 -11.72 6.97
N THR A 181 6.11 -11.24 8.20
CA THR A 181 5.23 -11.62 9.32
C THR A 181 3.86 -10.94 9.24
N PHE A 182 3.70 -9.92 8.38
CA PHE A 182 2.40 -9.36 8.05
C PHE A 182 1.68 -10.27 7.04
N PRO A 183 0.55 -10.88 7.40
CA PRO A 183 -0.11 -11.88 6.54
C PRO A 183 -0.90 -11.28 5.38
N ASP A 184 -1.29 -10.02 5.51
CA ASP A 184 -2.16 -9.29 4.58
C ASP A 184 -1.47 -8.02 4.08
N ALA A 185 -2.02 -7.41 3.01
CA ALA A 185 -1.65 -6.06 2.56
C ALA A 185 -2.19 -5.01 3.55
N ALA A 186 -1.56 -4.93 4.71
CA ALA A 186 -1.90 -3.98 5.76
C ALA A 186 -0.71 -3.77 6.69
N TRP A 187 -0.20 -2.55 6.75
CA TRP A 187 0.89 -2.07 7.61
C TRP A 187 2.32 -2.55 7.24
N GLU A 188 2.49 -3.55 6.36
CA GLU A 188 3.83 -4.00 5.94
C GLU A 188 4.62 -2.90 5.22
N ASP A 189 3.90 -2.05 4.49
CA ASP A 189 4.46 -0.90 3.76
C ASP A 189 4.77 0.27 4.72
N ILE A 190 3.88 0.55 5.64
CA ILE A 190 4.07 1.62 6.64
C ILE A 190 5.18 1.23 7.65
N GLU A 191 5.31 -0.05 7.99
CA GLU A 191 6.39 -0.55 8.85
C GLU A 191 7.76 -0.35 8.19
N LEU A 192 7.89 -0.71 6.91
CA LEU A 192 9.10 -0.43 6.14
C LEU A 192 9.40 1.07 6.09
N SER A 193 8.38 1.88 5.80
CA SER A 193 8.51 3.33 5.76
C SER A 193 8.95 3.93 7.10
N TYR A 194 8.46 3.40 8.20
CA TYR A 194 8.92 3.80 9.54
C TYR A 194 10.41 3.53 9.72
N ARG A 195 10.92 2.34 9.35
CA ARG A 195 12.37 2.03 9.38
C ARG A 195 13.17 2.97 8.48
N LEU A 196 12.68 3.21 7.26
CA LEU A 196 13.29 4.15 6.31
C LEU A 196 13.38 5.57 6.89
N SER A 197 12.31 6.06 7.54
CA SER A 197 12.30 7.39 8.15
C SER A 197 13.33 7.52 9.29
N ARG A 198 13.56 6.45 10.05
CA ARG A 198 14.59 6.39 11.09
C ARG A 198 16.01 6.44 10.54
N SER A 199 16.19 6.08 9.27
CA SER A 199 17.46 6.12 8.53
C SER A 199 17.61 7.38 7.66
N GLY A 200 16.72 8.37 7.83
CA GLY A 200 16.79 9.65 7.15
C GLY A 200 16.17 9.68 5.74
N TYR A 201 15.39 8.66 5.35
CA TYR A 201 14.58 8.73 4.15
C TYR A 201 13.30 9.53 4.41
N GLY A 202 12.99 10.48 3.51
CA GLY A 202 11.73 11.22 3.49
C GLY A 202 10.78 10.70 2.41
N ILE A 203 9.54 11.18 2.43
CA ILE A 203 8.58 10.99 1.34
C ILE A 203 8.29 12.33 0.72
N VAL A 204 8.29 12.37 -0.61
CA VAL A 204 7.89 13.51 -1.43
C VAL A 204 6.64 13.12 -2.21
N TYR A 205 5.64 13.97 -2.25
CA TYR A 205 4.41 13.73 -2.99
C TYR A 205 4.47 14.38 -4.38
N GLU A 206 4.32 13.56 -5.42
CA GLU A 206 4.26 14.00 -6.81
C GLU A 206 2.89 13.66 -7.42
N PRO A 207 1.93 14.58 -7.34
CA PRO A 207 0.55 14.31 -7.77
C PRO A 207 0.39 14.05 -9.27
N ARG A 208 1.39 14.36 -10.09
CA ARG A 208 1.38 14.09 -11.54
C ARG A 208 1.66 12.62 -11.86
N ALA A 209 2.29 11.86 -10.95
CA ALA A 209 2.47 10.42 -11.10
C ALA A 209 1.17 9.69 -10.78
N VAL A 210 0.27 9.59 -11.77
CA VAL A 210 -1.11 9.14 -11.56
C VAL A 210 -1.30 7.67 -11.96
N VAL A 211 -1.99 6.91 -11.09
CA VAL A 211 -2.52 5.59 -11.41
C VAL A 211 -4.02 5.49 -11.11
N ARG A 212 -4.74 4.64 -11.87
CA ARG A 212 -6.18 4.38 -11.74
C ARG A 212 -6.42 3.03 -11.06
N HIS A 213 -6.98 3.04 -9.86
CA HIS A 213 -7.18 1.85 -9.02
C HIS A 213 -8.51 1.16 -9.37
N HIS A 214 -8.42 0.03 -10.07
CA HIS A 214 -9.54 -0.79 -10.51
C HIS A 214 -9.92 -1.83 -9.45
N HIS A 215 -10.31 -1.37 -8.28
CA HIS A 215 -10.72 -2.23 -7.17
C HIS A 215 -12.14 -1.91 -6.74
N ASP A 216 -12.98 -2.94 -6.64
CA ASP A 216 -14.36 -2.77 -6.18
C ASP A 216 -14.41 -2.71 -4.66
N ILE A 217 -14.64 -1.49 -4.16
CA ILE A 217 -14.76 -1.24 -2.73
C ILE A 217 -16.20 -0.83 -2.41
N THR A 218 -16.79 -1.55 -1.46
CA THR A 218 -18.04 -1.19 -0.80
C THR A 218 -17.79 -0.88 0.67
N PHE A 219 -18.68 -0.13 1.30
CA PHE A 219 -18.58 0.11 2.75
C PHE A 219 -18.48 -1.19 3.56
N ALA A 220 -19.26 -2.22 3.17
CA ALA A 220 -19.25 -3.52 3.83
C ALA A 220 -17.91 -4.26 3.66
N SER A 221 -17.30 -4.26 2.46
CA SER A 221 -15.99 -4.88 2.23
C SER A 221 -14.88 -4.10 2.97
N PHE A 222 -15.00 -2.78 3.02
CA PHE A 222 -14.02 -1.93 3.67
C PHE A 222 -14.05 -2.06 5.20
N ARG A 223 -15.21 -2.26 5.81
CA ARG A 223 -15.34 -2.61 7.23
C ARG A 223 -14.53 -3.86 7.59
N ARG A 224 -14.67 -4.93 6.80
CA ARG A 224 -13.88 -6.17 6.99
C ARG A 224 -12.37 -5.93 6.83
N ARG A 225 -12.01 -5.05 5.88
CA ARG A 225 -10.60 -4.64 5.70
C ARG A 225 -10.08 -3.89 6.94
N GLN A 226 -10.89 -3.00 7.54
CA GLN A 226 -10.48 -2.27 8.75
C GLN A 226 -10.23 -3.22 9.92
N GLU A 227 -11.08 -4.23 10.12
CA GLU A 227 -10.84 -5.24 11.17
C GLU A 227 -9.54 -6.03 10.94
N ARG A 228 -9.24 -6.44 9.70
CA ARG A 228 -7.96 -7.09 9.36
C ARG A 228 -6.78 -6.14 9.58
N SER A 229 -6.90 -4.89 9.16
CA SER A 229 -5.89 -3.85 9.40
C SER A 229 -5.61 -3.66 10.90
N GLY A 230 -6.65 -3.65 11.74
CA GLY A 230 -6.47 -3.62 13.18
C GLY A 230 -5.68 -4.83 13.71
N ARG A 231 -5.95 -6.04 13.20
CA ARG A 231 -5.17 -7.24 13.58
C ARG A 231 -3.70 -7.12 13.17
N ALA A 232 -3.41 -6.61 11.98
CA ALA A 232 -2.05 -6.39 11.52
C ALA A 232 -1.33 -5.28 12.31
N ALA A 233 -2.06 -4.25 12.77
CA ALA A 233 -1.52 -3.21 13.63
C ALA A 233 -0.99 -3.75 14.97
N ALA A 234 -1.54 -4.86 15.48
CA ALA A 234 -0.99 -5.53 16.66
C ALA A 234 0.41 -6.12 16.40
N ILE A 235 0.70 -6.58 15.18
CA ILE A 235 2.04 -7.04 14.78
C ILE A 235 2.99 -5.84 14.78
N PHE A 236 2.58 -4.75 14.15
CA PHE A 236 3.35 -3.51 14.10
C PHE A 236 3.65 -2.98 15.51
N TYR A 237 2.66 -2.90 16.38
CA TYR A 237 2.83 -2.45 17.78
C TYR A 237 3.84 -3.31 18.56
N ARG A 238 3.82 -4.64 18.38
CA ARG A 238 4.78 -5.53 19.09
C ARG A 238 6.22 -5.29 18.65
N LYS A 239 6.44 -4.87 17.41
CA LYS A 239 7.76 -4.55 16.85
C LYS A 239 8.21 -3.14 17.23
N HIS A 240 7.26 -2.21 17.30
CA HIS A 240 7.48 -0.78 17.54
C HIS A 240 6.50 -0.25 18.60
N PRO A 241 6.70 -0.62 19.90
CA PRO A 241 5.80 -0.22 20.99
C PRO A 241 5.65 1.29 21.16
N GLU A 242 6.66 2.06 20.76
CA GLU A 242 6.65 3.52 20.77
C GLU A 242 5.59 4.14 19.87
N LEU A 243 5.06 3.38 18.90
CA LEU A 243 3.97 3.80 18.02
C LEU A 243 2.58 3.48 18.59
N GLY A 244 2.46 3.12 19.87
CA GLY A 244 1.18 2.72 20.46
C GLY A 244 0.07 3.76 20.29
N ASP A 245 0.36 5.04 20.48
CA ASP A 245 -0.61 6.13 20.29
C ASP A 245 -1.01 6.28 18.82
N PHE A 246 -0.05 6.22 17.91
CA PHE A 246 -0.27 6.26 16.47
C PHE A 246 -1.15 5.09 15.98
N LEU A 247 -0.94 3.89 16.52
CA LEU A 247 -1.70 2.69 16.19
C LEU A 247 -3.04 2.58 16.95
N GLY A 248 -3.36 3.55 17.81
CA GLY A 248 -4.63 3.60 18.53
C GLY A 248 -4.71 2.67 19.74
N VAL A 249 -3.58 2.15 20.26
CA VAL A 249 -3.57 1.26 21.44
C VAL A 249 -4.13 1.97 22.68
N ALA A 250 -3.82 3.26 22.85
CA ALA A 250 -4.37 4.06 23.95
C ALA A 250 -5.92 4.18 23.90
N SER A 251 -6.49 4.16 22.68
CA SER A 251 -7.94 4.24 22.48
C SER A 251 -8.68 2.98 22.96
N LEU A 252 -7.99 1.86 23.13
CA LEU A 252 -8.59 0.62 23.65
C LEU A 252 -9.02 0.74 25.13
N ALA A 253 -8.40 1.64 25.89
CA ALA A 253 -8.79 1.89 27.29
C ALA A 253 -10.20 2.52 27.41
N ARG A 254 -10.63 3.27 26.40
CA ARG A 254 -11.94 3.93 26.33
C ARG A 254 -12.48 3.88 24.90
N PRO A 255 -12.90 2.70 24.41
CA PRO A 255 -13.33 2.56 23.03
C PRO A 255 -14.61 3.36 22.78
N ASP A 256 -14.59 4.24 21.78
CA ASP A 256 -15.79 4.89 21.29
C ASP A 256 -16.61 3.85 20.49
N ARG A 257 -17.64 3.29 21.10
CA ARG A 257 -18.52 2.32 20.46
C ARG A 257 -19.64 3.07 19.73
N PRO A 258 -19.74 2.93 18.39
CA PRO A 258 -20.85 3.54 17.67
C PRO A 258 -22.18 2.92 18.15
N PRO A 259 -23.28 3.70 18.23
CA PRO A 259 -24.61 3.18 18.54
C PRO A 259 -25.00 2.08 17.51
N PHE A 260 -25.82 1.13 17.92
CA PHE A 260 -26.18 -0.05 17.11
C PHE A 260 -26.79 0.29 15.74
N TRP A 261 -27.46 1.45 15.59
CA TRP A 261 -28.06 1.92 14.33
C TRP A 261 -27.05 2.61 13.39
N MET A 262 -25.91 3.06 13.91
CA MET A 262 -24.94 3.86 13.13
C MET A 262 -24.33 3.12 11.93
N PRO A 263 -24.03 1.80 11.98
CA PRO A 263 -23.55 1.08 10.81
C PRO A 263 -24.54 1.08 9.63
N ALA A 264 -25.85 0.98 9.92
CA ALA A 264 -26.89 1.07 8.88
C ALA A 264 -26.98 2.50 8.31
N TRP A 265 -26.87 3.51 9.15
CA TRP A 265 -26.82 4.91 8.71
C TRP A 265 -25.56 5.21 7.85
N ALA A 266 -24.39 4.76 8.30
CA ALA A 266 -23.15 4.91 7.52
C ALA A 266 -23.22 4.21 6.16
N ALA A 267 -23.89 3.06 6.07
CA ALA A 267 -24.12 2.36 4.81
C ALA A 267 -25.02 3.15 3.83
N LEU A 268 -26.00 3.89 4.33
CA LEU A 268 -26.80 4.81 3.49
C LEU A 268 -25.93 5.97 2.97
N CYS A 269 -24.97 6.44 3.76
CA CYS A 269 -24.05 7.51 3.38
C CYS A 269 -22.98 7.07 2.36
N GLU A 270 -22.89 5.76 2.04
CA GLU A 270 -21.99 5.25 1.00
C GLU A 270 -22.25 5.89 -0.37
N ARG A 271 -23.54 6.08 -0.70
CA ARG A 271 -23.98 6.55 -2.04
C ARG A 271 -24.41 8.00 -2.08
N TRP A 272 -24.73 8.59 -0.94
CA TRP A 272 -25.34 9.90 -0.84
C TRP A 272 -24.53 10.79 0.11
N GLU A 273 -24.34 12.05 -0.29
CA GLU A 273 -23.72 13.03 0.59
C GLU A 273 -24.78 13.52 1.61
N ILE A 274 -24.76 12.91 2.80
CA ILE A 274 -25.69 13.20 3.88
C ILE A 274 -24.93 13.95 4.98
N PRO A 275 -25.48 15.06 5.52
CA PRO A 275 -24.85 15.77 6.61
C PRO A 275 -24.50 14.83 7.80
N GLY A 276 -23.22 14.87 8.24
CA GLY A 276 -22.73 13.99 9.30
C GLY A 276 -22.34 12.57 8.86
N GLY A 277 -22.59 12.19 7.58
CA GLY A 277 -22.33 10.86 7.05
C GLY A 277 -20.86 10.47 7.12
N ARG A 278 -19.94 11.37 6.76
CA ARG A 278 -18.47 11.13 6.87
C ARG A 278 -18.07 10.79 8.29
N LYS A 279 -18.55 11.53 9.30
CA LYS A 279 -18.27 11.24 10.72
C LYS A 279 -18.81 9.87 11.16
N ALA A 280 -19.99 9.49 10.65
CA ALA A 280 -20.56 8.17 10.97
C ALA A 280 -19.74 7.05 10.32
N ILE A 281 -19.29 7.22 9.09
CA ILE A 281 -18.39 6.30 8.37
C ILE A 281 -17.09 6.13 9.18
N ASP A 282 -16.40 7.22 9.50
CA ASP A 282 -15.15 7.20 10.25
C ASP A 282 -15.29 6.48 11.60
N ARG A 283 -16.35 6.82 12.33
CA ARG A 283 -16.61 6.23 13.64
C ARG A 283 -16.85 4.73 13.60
N VAL A 284 -17.60 4.26 12.60
CA VAL A 284 -17.83 2.81 12.38
C VAL A 284 -16.55 2.11 11.97
N LEU A 285 -15.80 2.66 11.01
CA LEU A 285 -14.57 2.08 10.49
C LEU A 285 -13.46 2.05 11.55
N THR A 286 -13.34 3.11 12.37
CA THR A 286 -12.42 3.15 13.49
C THR A 286 -12.78 2.10 14.55
N ALA A 287 -14.07 1.91 14.85
CA ALA A 287 -14.51 0.88 15.79
C ALA A 287 -14.21 -0.54 15.27
N ASP A 288 -14.37 -0.80 13.96
CA ASP A 288 -14.00 -2.09 13.34
C ASP A 288 -12.48 -2.31 13.42
N TYR A 289 -11.67 -1.29 13.15
CA TYR A 289 -10.21 -1.33 13.30
C TYR A 289 -9.80 -1.63 14.75
N LEU A 290 -10.30 -0.87 15.72
CA LEU A 290 -9.97 -1.06 17.14
C LEU A 290 -10.40 -2.43 17.64
N ARG A 291 -11.53 -2.96 17.18
CA ARG A 291 -11.95 -4.34 17.47
C ARG A 291 -10.92 -5.35 16.99
N GLY A 292 -10.42 -5.21 15.75
CA GLY A 292 -9.38 -6.07 15.21
C GLY A 292 -8.10 -6.02 16.01
N LEU A 293 -7.67 -4.82 16.40
CA LEU A 293 -6.48 -4.57 17.22
C LEU A 293 -6.62 -5.23 18.62
N ASP A 294 -7.73 -5.00 19.31
CA ASP A 294 -8.02 -5.55 20.64
C ASP A 294 -7.99 -7.09 20.63
N LEU A 295 -8.71 -7.70 19.68
CA LEU A 295 -8.75 -9.16 19.51
C LEU A 295 -7.35 -9.74 19.30
N ALA A 296 -6.52 -9.11 18.47
CA ALA A 296 -5.18 -9.60 18.18
C ALA A 296 -4.20 -9.40 19.36
N LEU A 297 -4.33 -8.34 20.12
CA LEU A 297 -3.53 -8.13 21.32
C LEU A 297 -3.94 -9.09 22.45
N ALA A 298 -5.23 -9.39 22.60
CA ALA A 298 -5.75 -10.33 23.60
C ALA A 298 -5.40 -11.80 23.29
N ALA A 299 -5.32 -12.18 22.00
CA ALA A 299 -5.07 -13.55 21.56
C ALA A 299 -3.63 -14.05 21.83
N THR A 300 -2.69 -13.14 22.08
CA THR A 300 -1.31 -13.51 22.42
C THR A 300 -1.14 -13.48 23.93
N PRO A 301 -0.81 -14.61 24.59
CA PRO A 301 -0.54 -14.61 26.03
C PRO A 301 0.55 -13.57 26.31
N ARG A 302 0.32 -12.68 27.26
CA ARG A 302 1.37 -11.82 27.83
C ARG A 302 2.47 -12.77 28.30
N GLY A 303 3.61 -12.80 27.58
CA GLY A 303 4.77 -13.53 28.04
C GLY A 303 4.97 -13.17 29.50
N ARG A 304 4.93 -14.16 30.40
CA ARG A 304 5.39 -13.99 31.77
C ARG A 304 6.82 -13.50 31.66
N VAL A 305 7.05 -12.24 31.95
CA VAL A 305 8.37 -11.78 32.36
C VAL A 305 8.63 -12.57 33.64
N ASP A 306 9.47 -13.58 33.55
CA ASP A 306 9.91 -14.35 34.70
C ASP A 306 10.75 -13.41 35.57
N PRO A 307 10.33 -13.07 36.79
CA PRO A 307 11.08 -12.17 37.66
C PRO A 307 12.26 -12.87 38.35
N SER A 308 12.65 -14.08 37.91
CA SER A 308 13.69 -14.88 38.54
C SER A 308 14.97 -15.02 37.70
N GLY A 309 15.49 -13.89 37.21
CA GLY A 309 16.82 -13.78 36.59
C GLY A 309 17.77 -12.99 37.47
N GLY A 310 17.83 -13.34 38.76
CA GLY A 310 18.83 -12.82 39.68
C GLY A 310 19.66 -13.98 40.24
N GLN A 311 20.84 -14.18 39.69
CA GLN A 311 22.08 -14.53 40.41
C GLN A 311 23.23 -14.44 39.43
#